data_bcca750800e080b48688d4cca85efde6
#
_entry.id   bcca750800e080b48688d4cca85efde6
#
_cell.length_a   1.000
_cell.length_b   1.000
_cell.length_c   1.000
_cell.angle_alpha   90.00
_cell.angle_beta   90.00
_cell.angle_gamma   90.00
#
_symmetry.space_group_name_H-M   'P 1'
#
loop_
_entity.id
_entity.type
_entity.pdbx_description
1 polymer ?
#
loop_
_entity_poly.entity_id
_entity_poly.type
_entity_poly.pdbx_seq_one_letter_code
_entity_poly.pdbx_strand_id
1 'polypeptide(L)'
;MIISISTSIFPREDNPTYLLAFLQKIKSAGFDYVEIGRKHTNISNRIEEIASIGIKVWAIHGDLPRNAISFDETLRQQAVEEELRRMDDTAAYAPCPYVIHYMDRLQDPRFGRQFRKSIEQLHAKAKELGFVLAIETAPYKPQVNERYPDSKEISDFVRSFQSPNVRVTVDINHSNLKEDLIQVAANCRGVIGNIHVSDNMGLWEDHLPPGEGTINIRGVLLALIKCGYTGPCNVECHHQNPTTPILKQIRINTEKICENL
;
A
#
# COMPACT_ATOMS: atom_id res chain seq x y z
N MET A 1 -1.79 6.58 17.92
CA MET A 1 -2.04 5.74 16.70
C MET A 1 -1.04 4.59 16.68
N ILE A 2 -1.42 3.38 16.23
CA ILE A 2 -0.50 2.25 15.98
C ILE A 2 0.42 2.60 14.81
N ILE A 3 1.68 2.15 14.84
CA ILE A 3 2.63 2.34 13.74
C ILE A 3 2.97 0.99 13.13
N SER A 4 2.86 0.89 11.82
CA SER A 4 3.30 -0.21 10.98
C SER A 4 4.42 0.27 10.05
N ILE A 5 5.23 -0.62 9.53
CA ILE A 5 6.24 -0.31 8.52
C ILE A 5 6.19 -1.32 7.40
N SER A 6 6.31 -0.86 6.15
CA SER A 6 6.39 -1.75 4.98
C SER A 6 7.78 -2.34 4.85
N THR A 7 7.87 -3.62 4.49
CA THR A 7 9.14 -4.26 4.12
C THR A 7 9.73 -3.70 2.83
N SER A 8 8.99 -2.85 2.10
CA SER A 8 9.48 -2.13 0.91
C SER A 8 10.77 -1.31 1.16
N ILE A 9 11.05 -0.97 2.43
CA ILE A 9 12.29 -0.30 2.86
C ILE A 9 13.55 -1.16 2.57
N PHE A 10 13.40 -2.49 2.51
CA PHE A 10 14.48 -3.40 2.18
C PHE A 10 14.59 -3.63 0.67
N PRO A 11 15.77 -4.03 0.17
CA PRO A 11 15.94 -4.40 -1.23
C PRO A 11 15.06 -5.62 -1.57
N ARG A 12 14.77 -5.79 -2.88
CA ARG A 12 14.09 -6.99 -3.36
C ARG A 12 14.94 -8.22 -3.04
N GLU A 13 14.29 -9.24 -2.52
CA GLU A 13 14.94 -10.49 -2.16
C GLU A 13 13.96 -11.65 -2.36
N ASP A 14 14.30 -12.55 -3.26
CA ASP A 14 13.43 -13.69 -3.61
C ASP A 14 13.57 -14.86 -2.61
N ASN A 15 14.63 -14.87 -1.80
CA ASN A 15 14.82 -15.89 -0.77
C ASN A 15 14.03 -15.53 0.50
N PRO A 16 13.00 -16.31 0.86
CA PRO A 16 12.13 -16.01 2.02
C PRO A 16 12.88 -16.01 3.36
N THR A 17 14.08 -16.59 3.47
CA THR A 17 14.90 -16.51 4.68
C THR A 17 15.34 -15.07 4.98
N TYR A 18 15.60 -14.27 3.96
CA TYR A 18 15.94 -12.86 4.15
C TYR A 18 14.76 -12.05 4.67
N LEU A 19 13.54 -12.39 4.26
CA LEU A 19 12.35 -11.73 4.82
C LEU A 19 12.27 -11.93 6.34
N LEU A 20 12.50 -13.13 6.85
CA LEU A 20 12.51 -13.37 8.29
C LEU A 20 13.58 -12.52 9.01
N ALA A 21 14.78 -12.41 8.41
CA ALA A 21 15.83 -11.53 8.94
C ALA A 21 15.42 -10.04 8.92
N PHE A 22 14.70 -9.59 7.88
CA PHE A 22 14.16 -8.24 7.81
C PHE A 22 13.11 -8.01 8.89
N LEU A 23 12.18 -8.96 9.09
CA LEU A 23 11.16 -8.89 10.13
C LEU A 23 11.77 -8.88 11.53
N GLN A 24 12.84 -9.63 11.78
CA GLN A 24 13.59 -9.60 13.04
C GLN A 24 14.22 -8.23 13.28
N LYS A 25 14.80 -7.57 12.25
CA LYS A 25 15.31 -6.19 12.36
C LYS A 25 14.20 -5.20 12.68
N ILE A 26 13.04 -5.30 11.99
CA ILE A 26 11.85 -4.48 12.24
C ILE A 26 11.38 -4.65 13.68
N LYS A 27 11.24 -5.89 14.15
CA LYS A 27 10.85 -6.18 15.55
C LYS A 27 11.85 -5.63 16.55
N SER A 28 13.14 -5.82 16.30
CA SER A 28 14.23 -5.30 17.16
C SER A 28 14.26 -3.77 17.21
N ALA A 29 13.73 -3.11 16.18
CA ALA A 29 13.54 -1.66 16.16
C ALA A 29 12.27 -1.21 16.92
N GLY A 30 11.46 -2.15 17.40
CA GLY A 30 10.30 -1.92 18.25
C GLY A 30 8.96 -1.82 17.50
N PHE A 31 8.88 -2.19 16.22
CA PHE A 31 7.61 -2.31 15.52
C PHE A 31 6.91 -3.63 15.88
N ASP A 32 5.60 -3.56 16.10
CA ASP A 32 4.75 -4.72 16.32
C ASP A 32 3.90 -5.08 15.10
N TYR A 33 3.81 -4.19 14.13
CA TYR A 33 3.03 -4.36 12.91
C TYR A 33 3.90 -4.11 11.68
N VAL A 34 3.62 -4.87 10.62
CA VAL A 34 4.34 -4.79 9.34
C VAL A 34 3.37 -4.91 8.18
N GLU A 35 3.65 -4.19 7.10
CA GLU A 35 3.14 -4.53 5.79
C GLU A 35 4.20 -5.36 5.05
N ILE A 36 3.76 -6.46 4.43
CA ILE A 36 4.61 -7.21 3.51
C ILE A 36 4.56 -6.53 2.15
N GLY A 37 5.63 -5.83 1.81
CA GLY A 37 5.73 -5.10 0.55
C GLY A 37 5.81 -6.04 -0.67
N ARG A 38 5.40 -5.54 -1.83
CA ARG A 38 5.29 -6.30 -3.11
C ARG A 38 6.54 -7.08 -3.52
N LYS A 39 7.71 -6.68 -3.03
CA LYS A 39 8.99 -7.36 -3.31
C LYS A 39 9.21 -8.63 -2.48
N HIS A 40 8.35 -8.91 -1.50
CA HIS A 40 8.56 -9.92 -0.47
C HIS A 40 7.33 -10.82 -0.26
N THR A 41 6.42 -10.91 -1.22
CA THR A 41 5.17 -11.68 -1.10
C THR A 41 5.34 -13.20 -1.17
N ASN A 42 6.54 -13.70 -1.40
CA ASN A 42 6.85 -15.15 -1.33
C ASN A 42 6.97 -15.60 0.13
N ILE A 43 5.83 -15.61 0.84
CA ILE A 43 5.71 -15.91 2.27
C ILE A 43 4.76 -17.07 2.58
N SER A 44 4.35 -17.81 1.56
CA SER A 44 3.54 -19.01 1.74
C SER A 44 4.20 -19.96 2.75
N ASN A 45 3.40 -20.51 3.66
CA ASN A 45 3.85 -21.44 4.70
C ASN A 45 4.84 -20.87 5.76
N ARG A 46 4.92 -19.53 5.91
CA ARG A 46 5.79 -18.88 6.91
C ARG A 46 5.05 -18.30 8.12
N ILE A 47 3.77 -18.61 8.27
CA ILE A 47 2.93 -18.01 9.32
C ILE A 47 3.48 -18.26 10.71
N GLU A 48 3.87 -19.51 11.00
CA GLU A 48 4.39 -19.87 12.32
C GLU A 48 5.73 -19.17 12.59
N GLU A 49 6.61 -19.09 11.59
CA GLU A 49 7.90 -18.43 11.70
C GLU A 49 7.72 -16.91 11.92
N ILE A 50 6.82 -16.27 11.15
CA ILE A 50 6.49 -14.84 11.32
C ILE A 50 5.84 -14.58 12.68
N ALA A 51 4.92 -15.44 13.10
CA ALA A 51 4.29 -15.35 14.41
C ALA A 51 5.31 -15.51 15.54
N SER A 52 6.31 -16.40 15.39
CA SER A 52 7.37 -16.63 16.39
C SER A 52 8.25 -15.38 16.60
N ILE A 53 8.38 -14.50 15.61
CA ILE A 53 9.07 -13.21 15.75
C ILE A 53 8.27 -12.24 16.63
N GLY A 54 6.96 -12.49 16.82
CA GLY A 54 6.07 -11.63 17.59
C GLY A 54 5.68 -10.34 16.85
N ILE A 55 5.66 -10.38 15.50
CA ILE A 55 5.20 -9.29 14.64
C ILE A 55 3.88 -9.68 13.97
N LYS A 56 2.99 -8.71 13.81
CA LYS A 56 1.68 -8.91 13.15
C LYS A 56 1.69 -8.31 11.76
N VAL A 57 1.19 -9.05 10.78
CA VAL A 57 1.00 -8.54 9.44
C VAL A 57 -0.25 -7.65 9.42
N TRP A 58 -0.07 -6.38 9.10
CA TRP A 58 -1.15 -5.40 8.94
C TRP A 58 -1.73 -5.41 7.54
N ALA A 59 -0.87 -5.49 6.51
CA ALA A 59 -1.27 -5.46 5.11
C ALA A 59 -0.33 -6.31 4.26
N ILE A 60 -0.82 -6.74 3.12
CA ILE A 60 -0.04 -7.36 2.03
C ILE A 60 -0.09 -6.41 0.84
N HIS A 61 1.06 -6.05 0.29
CA HIS A 61 1.12 -5.29 -0.95
C HIS A 61 1.35 -6.23 -2.13
N GLY A 62 0.31 -6.44 -2.95
CA GLY A 62 0.37 -7.23 -4.16
C GLY A 62 1.26 -6.60 -5.24
N ASP A 63 1.55 -7.35 -6.28
CA ASP A 63 2.39 -6.93 -7.42
C ASP A 63 1.69 -7.26 -8.74
N LEU A 64 0.45 -6.75 -8.91
CA LEU A 64 -0.36 -7.00 -10.09
C LEU A 64 0.41 -6.60 -11.36
N PRO A 65 0.70 -7.56 -12.27
CA PRO A 65 1.48 -7.29 -13.45
C PRO A 65 0.80 -6.26 -14.38
N ARG A 66 1.60 -5.46 -15.08
CA ARG A 66 1.08 -4.40 -16.00
C ARG A 66 0.17 -4.96 -17.10
N ASN A 67 0.35 -6.21 -17.49
CA ASN A 67 -0.53 -6.88 -18.46
C ASN A 67 -1.97 -7.07 -17.97
N ALA A 68 -2.26 -6.83 -16.70
CA ALA A 68 -3.64 -6.84 -16.17
C ALA A 68 -4.57 -5.79 -16.82
N ILE A 69 -4.01 -4.85 -17.60
CA ILE A 69 -4.77 -3.88 -18.40
C ILE A 69 -4.64 -4.13 -19.91
N SER A 70 -4.09 -5.28 -20.33
CA SER A 70 -3.87 -5.60 -21.75
C SER A 70 -5.20 -5.75 -22.51
N PHE A 71 -5.18 -5.36 -23.80
CA PHE A 71 -6.27 -5.68 -24.73
C PHE A 71 -6.22 -7.13 -25.23
N ASP A 72 -5.04 -7.78 -25.13
CA ASP A 72 -4.93 -9.21 -25.29
C ASP A 72 -5.48 -9.88 -24.03
N GLU A 73 -6.63 -10.54 -24.18
CA GLU A 73 -7.34 -11.15 -23.05
C GLU A 73 -6.53 -12.29 -22.42
N THR A 74 -5.70 -12.99 -23.23
CA THR A 74 -4.82 -14.06 -22.71
C THR A 74 -3.76 -13.48 -21.78
N LEU A 75 -3.08 -12.40 -22.20
CA LEU A 75 -2.09 -11.72 -21.37
C LEU A 75 -2.71 -11.10 -20.12
N ARG A 76 -3.91 -10.52 -20.27
CA ARG A 76 -4.64 -9.96 -19.12
C ARG A 76 -4.97 -11.06 -18.10
N GLN A 77 -5.51 -12.18 -18.58
CA GLN A 77 -5.91 -13.28 -17.71
C GLN A 77 -4.70 -13.91 -17.00
N GLN A 78 -3.58 -14.12 -17.71
CA GLN A 78 -2.34 -14.60 -17.10
C GLN A 78 -1.85 -13.70 -15.96
N ALA A 79 -1.89 -12.38 -16.17
CA ALA A 79 -1.51 -11.41 -15.13
C ALA A 79 -2.44 -11.46 -13.89
N VAL A 80 -3.74 -11.63 -14.12
CA VAL A 80 -4.70 -11.78 -13.03
C VAL A 80 -4.49 -13.10 -12.28
N GLU A 81 -4.29 -14.20 -12.99
CA GLU A 81 -4.05 -15.51 -12.37
C GLU A 81 -2.76 -15.54 -11.55
N GLU A 82 -1.72 -14.81 -11.98
CA GLU A 82 -0.51 -14.65 -11.20
C GLU A 82 -0.79 -13.95 -9.86
N GLU A 83 -1.60 -12.88 -9.88
CA GLU A 83 -1.97 -12.17 -8.66
C GLU A 83 -2.92 -12.97 -7.78
N LEU A 84 -3.88 -13.72 -8.36
CA LEU A 84 -4.75 -14.62 -7.60
C LEU A 84 -3.96 -15.69 -6.84
N ARG A 85 -2.89 -16.24 -7.45
CA ARG A 85 -2.00 -17.18 -6.76
C ARG A 85 -1.28 -16.52 -5.58
N ARG A 86 -0.80 -15.26 -5.74
CA ARG A 86 -0.21 -14.51 -4.60
C ARG A 86 -1.21 -14.30 -3.47
N MET A 87 -2.48 -14.02 -3.81
CA MET A 87 -3.54 -13.91 -2.80
C MET A 87 -3.74 -15.25 -2.07
N ASP A 88 -3.77 -16.38 -2.77
CA ASP A 88 -3.86 -17.71 -2.15
C ASP A 88 -2.65 -18.00 -1.25
N ASP A 89 -1.44 -17.69 -1.71
CA ASP A 89 -0.20 -17.88 -0.96
C ASP A 89 -0.14 -17.06 0.34
N THR A 90 -0.87 -15.97 0.40
CA THR A 90 -0.91 -15.06 1.54
C THR A 90 -2.22 -15.12 2.34
N ALA A 91 -3.15 -16.00 1.96
CA ALA A 91 -4.50 -16.09 2.51
C ALA A 91 -4.55 -16.23 4.04
N ALA A 92 -3.56 -16.91 4.59
CA ALA A 92 -3.49 -17.14 6.03
C ALA A 92 -3.21 -15.87 6.88
N TYR A 93 -2.86 -14.75 6.24
CA TYR A 93 -2.69 -13.45 6.91
C TYR A 93 -3.99 -12.62 6.92
N ALA A 94 -5.04 -13.05 6.22
CA ALA A 94 -6.36 -12.42 6.29
C ALA A 94 -6.97 -12.59 7.70
N PRO A 95 -7.80 -11.61 8.16
CA PRO A 95 -8.25 -10.44 7.44
C PRO A 95 -7.25 -9.28 7.53
N CYS A 96 -6.86 -8.74 6.39
CA CYS A 96 -6.04 -7.53 6.32
C CYS A 96 -6.24 -6.83 4.96
N PRO A 97 -5.78 -5.57 4.78
CA PRO A 97 -5.71 -4.94 3.48
C PRO A 97 -4.78 -5.71 2.51
N TYR A 98 -5.27 -5.93 1.29
CA TYR A 98 -4.48 -6.40 0.16
C TYR A 98 -4.37 -5.26 -0.85
N VAL A 99 -3.19 -4.65 -0.92
CA VAL A 99 -2.96 -3.40 -1.65
C VAL A 99 -2.64 -3.69 -3.11
N ILE A 100 -3.28 -2.96 -4.01
CA ILE A 100 -3.03 -3.00 -5.46
C ILE A 100 -2.95 -1.58 -6.00
N HIS A 101 -1.91 -1.25 -6.75
CA HIS A 101 -1.80 0.05 -7.42
C HIS A 101 -2.96 0.30 -8.40
N TYR A 102 -3.47 1.53 -8.43
CA TYR A 102 -4.39 1.95 -9.49
C TYR A 102 -3.67 2.03 -10.83
N MET A 103 -4.15 1.29 -11.84
CA MET A 103 -3.45 1.13 -13.11
C MET A 103 -4.11 1.82 -14.30
N ASP A 104 -5.32 2.39 -14.16
CA ASP A 104 -5.97 3.15 -15.23
C ASP A 104 -5.33 4.55 -15.35
N ARG A 105 -4.11 4.56 -15.88
CA ARG A 105 -3.26 5.75 -16.02
C ARG A 105 -2.96 6.09 -17.48
N LEU A 106 -3.51 5.35 -18.43
CA LEU A 106 -3.29 5.58 -19.85
C LEU A 106 -4.42 6.43 -20.44
N GLN A 107 -4.12 7.18 -21.49
CA GLN A 107 -5.08 8.10 -22.11
C GLN A 107 -6.27 7.38 -22.77
N ASP A 108 -6.06 6.15 -23.27
CA ASP A 108 -7.12 5.37 -23.90
C ASP A 108 -8.06 4.77 -22.84
N PRO A 109 -9.35 5.16 -22.83
CA PRO A 109 -10.30 4.70 -21.81
C PRO A 109 -10.60 3.19 -21.86
N ARG A 110 -10.14 2.47 -22.90
CA ARG A 110 -10.25 1.02 -22.97
C ARG A 110 -9.39 0.36 -21.91
N PHE A 111 -8.25 0.95 -21.52
CA PHE A 111 -7.41 0.42 -20.43
C PHE A 111 -8.15 0.42 -19.09
N GLY A 112 -8.91 1.46 -18.79
CA GLY A 112 -9.76 1.51 -17.59
C GLY A 112 -10.79 0.38 -17.53
N ARG A 113 -11.38 0.03 -18.70
CA ARG A 113 -12.29 -1.12 -18.76
C ARG A 113 -11.59 -2.46 -18.50
N GLN A 114 -10.37 -2.63 -19.02
CA GLN A 114 -9.58 -3.84 -18.75
C GLN A 114 -9.16 -3.90 -17.26
N PHE A 115 -8.71 -2.78 -16.71
CA PHE A 115 -8.41 -2.69 -15.28
C PHE A 115 -9.63 -3.07 -14.43
N ARG A 116 -10.81 -2.52 -14.76
CA ARG A 116 -12.06 -2.86 -14.07
C ARG A 116 -12.33 -4.36 -14.06
N LYS A 117 -12.24 -5.03 -15.21
CA LYS A 117 -12.43 -6.49 -15.31
C LYS A 117 -11.44 -7.26 -14.41
N SER A 118 -10.18 -6.84 -14.37
CA SER A 118 -9.16 -7.48 -13.55
C SER A 118 -9.44 -7.29 -12.07
N ILE A 119 -9.80 -6.07 -11.65
CA ILE A 119 -10.14 -5.81 -10.24
C ILE A 119 -11.42 -6.53 -9.81
N GLU A 120 -12.40 -6.75 -10.68
CA GLU A 120 -13.59 -7.55 -10.37
C GLU A 120 -13.23 -9.00 -10.02
N GLN A 121 -12.25 -9.62 -10.71
CA GLN A 121 -11.77 -10.96 -10.38
C GLN A 121 -11.00 -10.98 -9.05
N LEU A 122 -10.10 -10.02 -8.84
CA LEU A 122 -9.37 -9.89 -7.58
C LEU A 122 -10.30 -9.60 -6.40
N HIS A 123 -11.36 -8.79 -6.61
CA HIS A 123 -12.37 -8.52 -5.58
C HIS A 123 -13.14 -9.79 -5.17
N ALA A 124 -13.54 -10.61 -6.15
CA ALA A 124 -14.20 -11.89 -5.87
C ALA A 124 -13.31 -12.78 -5.00
N LYS A 125 -12.03 -12.89 -5.33
CA LYS A 125 -11.03 -13.65 -4.58
C LYS A 125 -10.76 -13.06 -3.20
N ALA A 126 -10.60 -11.73 -3.10
CA ALA A 126 -10.42 -11.04 -1.83
C ALA A 126 -11.57 -11.33 -0.85
N LYS A 127 -12.82 -11.30 -1.36
CA LYS A 127 -14.01 -11.63 -0.57
C LYS A 127 -14.01 -13.10 -0.11
N GLU A 128 -13.60 -14.03 -0.98
CA GLU A 128 -13.48 -15.46 -0.65
C GLU A 128 -12.48 -15.68 0.50
N LEU A 129 -11.30 -15.04 0.42
CA LEU A 129 -10.22 -15.20 1.36
C LEU A 129 -10.35 -14.34 2.63
N GLY A 130 -11.27 -13.37 2.64
CA GLY A 130 -11.45 -12.44 3.77
C GLY A 130 -10.54 -11.21 3.73
N PHE A 131 -9.86 -10.93 2.62
CA PHE A 131 -9.10 -9.69 2.45
C PHE A 131 -10.00 -8.48 2.19
N VAL A 132 -9.47 -7.30 2.47
CA VAL A 132 -9.97 -6.03 1.98
C VAL A 132 -9.10 -5.60 0.81
N LEU A 133 -9.60 -5.66 -0.42
CA LEU A 133 -8.87 -5.19 -1.60
C LEU A 133 -8.73 -3.67 -1.54
N ALA A 134 -7.52 -3.17 -1.36
CA ALA A 134 -7.22 -1.77 -1.16
C ALA A 134 -6.51 -1.17 -2.39
N ILE A 135 -7.22 -0.32 -3.12
CA ILE A 135 -6.72 0.30 -4.35
C ILE A 135 -5.93 1.55 -4.00
N GLU A 136 -4.66 1.56 -4.36
CA GLU A 136 -3.73 2.61 -3.98
C GLU A 136 -3.78 3.81 -4.92
N THR A 137 -3.71 5.03 -4.34
CA THR A 137 -3.57 6.27 -5.11
C THR A 137 -2.27 6.29 -5.91
N ALA A 138 -2.34 6.77 -7.14
CA ALA A 138 -1.23 6.70 -8.08
C ALA A 138 -0.31 7.94 -7.99
N PRO A 139 1.02 7.79 -8.14
CA PRO A 139 1.92 8.92 -8.18
C PRO A 139 1.81 9.72 -9.48
N TYR A 140 2.02 11.03 -9.40
CA TYR A 140 2.16 11.87 -10.59
C TYR A 140 3.54 11.69 -11.23
N LYS A 141 3.56 11.27 -12.51
CA LYS A 141 4.79 11.02 -13.28
C LYS A 141 4.79 11.82 -14.59
N PRO A 142 5.18 13.10 -14.56
CA PRO A 142 5.11 13.97 -15.73
C PRO A 142 6.03 13.54 -16.89
N GLN A 143 7.04 12.70 -16.61
CA GLN A 143 8.02 12.22 -17.59
C GLN A 143 7.49 11.08 -18.48
N VAL A 144 6.42 10.43 -18.06
CA VAL A 144 5.77 9.37 -18.83
C VAL A 144 4.47 9.89 -19.41
N ASN A 145 4.12 9.41 -20.62
CA ASN A 145 2.86 9.80 -21.27
C ASN A 145 1.65 9.11 -20.62
N GLU A 146 1.46 9.35 -19.33
CA GLU A 146 0.35 8.85 -18.55
C GLU A 146 -0.54 10.02 -18.12
N ARG A 147 -1.85 9.76 -18.00
CA ARG A 147 -2.75 10.68 -17.29
C ARG A 147 -2.56 10.53 -15.79
N TYR A 148 -2.96 11.54 -15.03
CA TYR A 148 -3.00 11.45 -13.58
C TYR A 148 -4.45 11.19 -13.11
N PRO A 149 -4.75 10.00 -12.57
CA PRO A 149 -6.01 9.75 -11.88
C PRO A 149 -5.93 10.38 -10.48
N ASP A 150 -6.79 11.34 -10.20
CA ASP A 150 -6.83 11.98 -8.89
C ASP A 150 -7.52 11.11 -7.84
N SER A 151 -7.41 11.51 -6.57
CA SER A 151 -7.99 10.78 -5.45
C SER A 151 -9.53 10.67 -5.53
N LYS A 152 -10.19 11.66 -6.17
CA LYS A 152 -11.63 11.62 -6.38
C LYS A 152 -12.01 10.52 -7.37
N GLU A 153 -11.32 10.44 -8.50
CA GLU A 153 -11.54 9.38 -9.50
C GLU A 153 -11.34 7.99 -8.89
N ILE A 154 -10.23 7.80 -8.16
CA ILE A 154 -9.92 6.51 -7.54
C ILE A 154 -10.96 6.15 -6.48
N SER A 155 -11.39 7.11 -5.66
CA SER A 155 -12.43 6.86 -4.66
C SER A 155 -13.80 6.58 -5.28
N ASP A 156 -14.14 7.21 -6.40
CA ASP A 156 -15.38 6.93 -7.15
C ASP A 156 -15.33 5.54 -7.80
N PHE A 157 -14.17 5.14 -8.34
CA PHE A 157 -13.94 3.79 -8.83
C PHE A 157 -14.19 2.75 -7.71
N VAL A 158 -13.61 2.96 -6.53
CA VAL A 158 -13.81 2.07 -5.37
C VAL A 158 -15.28 2.03 -4.95
N ARG A 159 -15.95 3.17 -4.83
CA ARG A 159 -17.38 3.24 -4.47
C ARG A 159 -18.28 2.52 -5.47
N SER A 160 -17.89 2.49 -6.74
CA SER A 160 -18.68 1.82 -7.80
C SER A 160 -18.81 0.31 -7.63
N PHE A 161 -18.00 -0.33 -6.78
CA PHE A 161 -18.13 -1.73 -6.40
C PHE A 161 -19.25 -1.98 -5.38
N GLN A 162 -19.71 -0.93 -4.68
CA GLN A 162 -20.74 -1.04 -3.63
C GLN A 162 -20.43 -2.16 -2.61
N SER A 163 -19.16 -2.34 -2.28
CA SER A 163 -18.66 -3.43 -1.44
C SER A 163 -17.82 -2.92 -0.27
N PRO A 164 -18.02 -3.43 0.95
CA PRO A 164 -17.14 -3.12 2.06
C PRO A 164 -15.73 -3.72 1.91
N ASN A 165 -15.55 -4.68 1.00
CA ASN A 165 -14.29 -5.36 0.75
C ASN A 165 -13.43 -4.67 -0.33
N VAL A 166 -13.85 -3.53 -0.89
CA VAL A 166 -13.03 -2.70 -1.77
C VAL A 166 -12.86 -1.33 -1.13
N ARG A 167 -11.62 -0.92 -0.90
CA ARG A 167 -11.25 0.30 -0.21
C ARG A 167 -10.13 1.02 -0.96
N VAL A 168 -9.78 2.22 -0.49
CA VAL A 168 -8.64 2.99 -0.98
C VAL A 168 -7.47 2.81 -0.02
N THR A 169 -6.27 2.60 -0.55
CA THR A 169 -5.02 2.94 0.13
C THR A 169 -4.64 4.37 -0.28
N VAL A 170 -4.61 5.28 0.69
CA VAL A 170 -4.14 6.64 0.45
C VAL A 170 -2.63 6.67 0.66
N ASP A 171 -1.86 6.78 -0.43
CA ASP A 171 -0.45 7.10 -0.34
C ASP A 171 -0.27 8.61 -0.35
N ILE A 172 0.22 9.16 0.77
CA ILE A 172 0.38 10.61 0.93
C ILE A 172 1.54 11.16 0.12
N ASN A 173 2.58 10.35 -0.14
CA ASN A 173 3.71 10.72 -0.98
C ASN A 173 3.28 10.89 -2.43
N HIS A 174 2.56 9.89 -2.97
CA HIS A 174 2.02 9.90 -4.32
C HIS A 174 1.10 11.11 -4.54
N SER A 175 0.18 11.32 -3.62
CA SER A 175 -0.85 12.36 -3.74
C SER A 175 -0.29 13.77 -3.57
N ASN A 176 0.73 13.96 -2.71
CA ASN A 176 1.35 15.27 -2.46
C ASN A 176 1.97 15.92 -3.70
N LEU A 177 2.29 15.13 -4.72
CA LEU A 177 2.90 15.63 -5.95
C LEU A 177 1.93 16.44 -6.83
N LYS A 178 0.61 16.30 -6.61
CA LYS A 178 -0.40 16.90 -7.50
C LYS A 178 -1.66 17.39 -6.80
N GLU A 179 -1.94 16.95 -5.58
CA GLU A 179 -3.18 17.23 -4.87
C GLU A 179 -2.93 17.88 -3.50
N ASP A 180 -3.91 18.64 -3.01
CA ASP A 180 -3.99 19.02 -1.60
C ASP A 180 -4.38 17.79 -0.76
N LEU A 181 -3.53 17.40 0.18
CA LEU A 181 -3.70 16.17 0.96
C LEU A 181 -4.92 16.20 1.89
N ILE A 182 -5.39 17.38 2.29
CA ILE A 182 -6.63 17.53 3.08
C ILE A 182 -7.84 17.24 2.17
N GLN A 183 -7.78 17.69 0.91
CA GLN A 183 -8.80 17.37 -0.09
C GLN A 183 -8.77 15.88 -0.46
N VAL A 184 -7.59 15.25 -0.56
CA VAL A 184 -7.45 13.79 -0.75
C VAL A 184 -8.18 13.02 0.34
N ALA A 185 -7.95 13.39 1.61
CA ALA A 185 -8.67 12.76 2.72
C ALA A 185 -10.18 12.93 2.61
N ALA A 186 -10.65 14.12 2.21
CA ALA A 186 -12.08 14.41 2.01
C ALA A 186 -12.67 13.57 0.86
N ASN A 187 -11.98 13.46 -0.28
CA ASN A 187 -12.38 12.65 -1.43
C ASN A 187 -12.54 11.16 -1.07
N CYS A 188 -11.64 10.65 -0.21
CA CYS A 188 -11.62 9.24 0.20
C CYS A 188 -12.47 8.94 1.45
N ARG A 189 -13.24 9.93 1.97
CA ARG A 189 -14.07 9.76 3.17
C ARG A 189 -14.92 8.49 3.11
N GLY A 190 -14.84 7.66 4.17
CA GLY A 190 -15.65 6.46 4.35
C GLY A 190 -15.22 5.26 3.51
N VAL A 191 -14.19 5.40 2.63
CA VAL A 191 -13.68 4.30 1.81
C VAL A 191 -12.19 4.02 2.04
N ILE A 192 -11.55 4.65 3.03
CA ILE A 192 -10.13 4.44 3.34
C ILE A 192 -9.97 3.10 4.05
N GLY A 193 -9.14 2.20 3.52
CA GLY A 193 -8.83 0.89 4.11
C GLY A 193 -7.39 0.77 4.59
N ASN A 194 -6.48 1.51 3.98
CA ASN A 194 -5.06 1.58 4.35
C ASN A 194 -4.50 2.96 4.03
N ILE A 195 -3.35 3.29 4.58
CA ILE A 195 -2.58 4.48 4.22
C ILE A 195 -1.11 4.11 4.08
N HIS A 196 -0.41 4.73 3.14
CA HIS A 196 1.04 4.73 3.06
C HIS A 196 1.57 6.10 3.45
N VAL A 197 2.50 6.10 4.39
CA VAL A 197 3.08 7.31 4.96
C VAL A 197 4.57 7.33 4.70
N SER A 198 4.99 8.23 3.84
CA SER A 198 6.37 8.66 3.65
C SER A 198 6.40 10.14 3.33
N ASP A 199 7.58 10.72 3.26
CA ASP A 199 7.75 12.14 2.99
C ASP A 199 8.35 12.37 1.60
N ASN A 200 8.24 13.59 1.07
CA ASN A 200 8.93 14.03 -0.13
C ASN A 200 9.17 15.54 -0.11
N MET A 201 9.93 16.02 -1.09
CA MET A 201 10.23 17.45 -1.25
C MET A 201 9.21 18.17 -2.16
N GLY A 202 8.10 17.53 -2.53
CA GLY A 202 7.04 18.09 -3.38
C GLY A 202 7.33 18.05 -4.89
N LEU A 203 8.43 17.44 -5.32
CA LEU A 203 8.84 17.38 -6.74
C LEU A 203 8.81 15.98 -7.31
N TRP A 204 9.15 14.97 -6.50
CA TRP A 204 9.34 13.58 -6.90
C TRP A 204 8.76 12.63 -5.85
N GLU A 205 8.54 11.39 -6.26
CA GLU A 205 8.16 10.26 -5.42
C GLU A 205 9.39 9.76 -4.63
N ASP A 206 9.83 10.58 -3.65
CA ASP A 206 11.10 10.36 -2.95
C ASP A 206 11.04 9.22 -1.93
N HIS A 207 9.86 8.94 -1.37
CA HIS A 207 9.65 7.99 -0.27
C HIS A 207 10.62 8.19 0.91
N LEU A 208 10.85 9.45 1.30
CA LEU A 208 11.70 9.77 2.45
C LEU A 208 11.07 9.26 3.76
N PRO A 209 11.88 8.94 4.77
CA PRO A 209 11.36 8.71 6.11
C PRO A 209 10.49 9.87 6.61
N PRO A 210 9.43 9.60 7.40
CA PRO A 210 8.55 10.63 7.93
C PRO A 210 9.31 11.72 8.70
N GLY A 211 9.10 12.98 8.30
CA GLY A 211 9.76 14.15 8.87
C GLY A 211 11.08 14.56 8.21
N GLU A 212 11.47 13.91 7.12
CA GLU A 212 12.68 14.26 6.33
C GLU A 212 12.35 15.06 5.05
N GLY A 213 11.08 15.30 4.78
CA GLY A 213 10.60 16.10 3.65
C GLY A 213 9.81 17.33 4.11
N THR A 214 8.83 17.72 3.30
CA THR A 214 8.04 18.95 3.49
C THR A 214 6.56 18.72 3.78
N ILE A 215 6.10 17.46 3.81
CA ILE A 215 4.69 17.13 4.03
C ILE A 215 4.30 17.42 5.50
N ASN A 216 3.20 18.13 5.70
CA ASN A 216 2.58 18.22 7.02
C ASN A 216 1.87 16.91 7.38
N ILE A 217 2.66 15.83 7.59
CA ILE A 217 2.15 14.48 7.83
C ILE A 217 1.13 14.46 8.97
N ARG A 218 1.40 15.16 10.09
CA ARG A 218 0.48 15.22 11.23
C ARG A 218 -0.88 15.80 10.84
N GLY A 219 -0.90 16.90 10.09
CA GLY A 219 -2.15 17.51 9.61
C GLY A 219 -2.94 16.59 8.70
N VAL A 220 -2.24 15.86 7.83
CA VAL A 220 -2.84 14.86 6.93
C VAL A 220 -3.42 13.69 7.70
N LEU A 221 -2.69 13.12 8.67
CA LEU A 221 -3.18 12.02 9.51
C LEU A 221 -4.45 12.43 10.27
N LEU A 222 -4.50 13.64 10.84
CA LEU A 222 -5.70 14.17 11.48
C LEU A 222 -6.89 14.26 10.51
N ALA A 223 -6.66 14.68 9.26
CA ALA A 223 -7.70 14.73 8.25
C ALA A 223 -8.21 13.32 7.86
N LEU A 224 -7.30 12.36 7.67
CA LEU A 224 -7.65 10.98 7.37
C LEU A 224 -8.46 10.33 8.51
N ILE A 225 -8.07 10.55 9.77
CA ILE A 225 -8.83 10.08 10.96
C ILE A 225 -10.24 10.71 10.98
N LYS A 226 -10.37 12.03 10.76
CA LYS A 226 -11.67 12.71 10.66
C LYS A 226 -12.52 12.20 9.49
N CYS A 227 -11.89 11.64 8.46
CA CYS A 227 -12.55 11.01 7.32
C CYS A 227 -12.85 9.53 7.51
N GLY A 228 -12.61 8.98 8.71
CA GLY A 228 -13.01 7.63 9.12
C GLY A 228 -11.91 6.58 9.06
N TYR A 229 -10.65 6.97 8.87
CA TYR A 229 -9.54 6.02 8.97
C TYR A 229 -9.25 5.65 10.44
N THR A 230 -9.14 4.36 10.71
CA THR A 230 -8.91 3.81 12.07
C THR A 230 -7.73 2.84 12.15
N GLY A 231 -7.03 2.63 11.04
CA GLY A 231 -5.87 1.72 10.97
C GLY A 231 -4.57 2.36 11.47
N PRO A 232 -3.45 1.64 11.35
CA PRO A 232 -2.12 2.13 11.70
C PRO A 232 -1.63 3.26 10.79
N CYS A 233 -0.68 4.06 11.29
CA CYS A 233 0.22 4.82 10.44
C CYS A 233 1.19 3.82 9.80
N ASN A 234 0.94 3.43 8.54
CA ASN A 234 1.75 2.45 7.83
C ASN A 234 2.86 3.17 7.06
N VAL A 235 4.09 3.10 7.57
CA VAL A 235 5.26 3.77 6.99
C VAL A 235 5.75 2.99 5.77
N GLU A 236 5.70 3.60 4.59
CA GLU A 236 6.29 3.07 3.35
C GLU A 236 7.36 4.03 2.83
N CYS A 237 8.55 3.94 3.39
CA CYS A 237 9.68 4.77 2.98
C CYS A 237 10.83 3.92 2.42
N HIS A 238 11.77 4.57 1.73
CA HIS A 238 12.97 3.95 1.21
C HIS A 238 14.20 4.38 2.01
N HIS A 239 15.18 3.48 2.14
CA HIS A 239 16.47 3.78 2.73
C HIS A 239 17.55 2.89 2.12
N GLN A 240 18.73 3.46 1.82
CA GLN A 240 19.81 2.72 1.17
C GLN A 240 20.38 1.57 2.02
N ASN A 241 20.39 1.75 3.34
CA ASN A 241 20.89 0.75 4.30
C ASN A 241 20.00 0.72 5.56
N PRO A 242 18.87 -0.02 5.54
CA PRO A 242 17.91 -0.07 6.65
C PRO A 242 18.43 -0.95 7.80
N THR A 243 19.35 -0.42 8.60
CA THR A 243 19.83 -1.07 9.83
C THR A 243 18.82 -0.90 10.97
N THR A 244 18.92 -1.75 12.01
CA THR A 244 18.04 -1.63 13.19
C THR A 244 18.07 -0.24 13.85
N PRO A 245 19.23 0.45 14.02
CA PRO A 245 19.25 1.83 14.53
C PRO A 245 18.47 2.82 13.65
N ILE A 246 18.58 2.70 12.31
CA ILE A 246 17.85 3.54 11.36
C ILE A 246 16.34 3.28 11.47
N LEU A 247 15.92 2.03 11.45
CA LEU A 247 14.51 1.67 11.65
C LEU A 247 13.96 2.19 12.98
N LYS A 248 14.76 2.13 14.06
CA LYS A 248 14.39 2.69 15.35
C LYS A 248 14.23 4.22 15.29
N GLN A 249 15.11 4.92 14.57
CA GLN A 249 14.99 6.37 14.38
C GLN A 249 13.73 6.74 13.59
N ILE A 250 13.43 6.01 12.51
CA ILE A 250 12.20 6.19 11.73
C ILE A 250 10.97 6.01 12.65
N ARG A 251 10.96 4.95 13.47
CA ARG A 251 9.89 4.71 14.41
C ARG A 251 9.71 5.87 15.39
N ILE A 252 10.79 6.34 16.02
CA ILE A 252 10.76 7.45 16.98
C ILE A 252 10.22 8.74 16.33
N ASN A 253 10.67 9.05 15.11
CA ASN A 253 10.18 10.22 14.37
C ASN A 253 8.68 10.11 14.08
N THR A 254 8.23 8.92 13.63
CA THR A 254 6.82 8.66 13.36
C THR A 254 5.97 8.74 14.64
N GLU A 255 6.46 8.22 15.76
CA GLU A 255 5.79 8.33 17.06
C GLU A 255 5.53 9.78 17.46
N LYS A 256 6.55 10.66 17.32
CA LYS A 256 6.41 12.09 17.60
C LYS A 256 5.34 12.75 16.70
N ILE A 257 5.30 12.38 15.42
CA ILE A 257 4.28 12.87 14.47
C ILE A 257 2.89 12.40 14.90
N CYS A 258 2.76 11.16 15.35
CA CYS A 258 1.50 10.52 15.76
C CYS A 258 1.09 10.83 17.20
N GLU A 259 1.86 11.59 17.96
CA GLU A 259 1.57 11.86 19.38
C GLU A 259 0.23 12.58 19.53
N ASN A 260 -0.64 12.05 20.39
CA ASN A 260 -2.00 12.58 20.66
C ASN A 260 -2.90 12.66 19.40
N LEU A 261 -2.73 11.76 18.42
CA LEU A 261 -3.67 11.55 17.31
C LEU A 261 -4.79 10.59 17.71
#